data_5e1e9a370adf886fb92bcbe4d5135e75
#
_entry.id   5e1e9a370adf886fb92bcbe4d5135e75
#
_cell.length_a   1.000
_cell.length_b   1.000
_cell.length_c   1.000
_cell.angle_alpha   90.00
_cell.angle_beta   90.00
_cell.angle_gamma   90.00
#
_symmetry.space_group_name_H-M   'P 1'
#
loop_
_entity.id
_entity.type
_entity.pdbx_description
1 polymer ?
#
loop_
_entity_poly.entity_id
_entity_poly.type
_entity_poly.pdbx_seq_one_letter_code
_entity_poly.pdbx_strand_id
1 'polypeptide(L)'
;MSPDVLKRKLSAIANYLQDLRRHEGITFDEFMAHHYEIERILELLIMNASDIIMHLLSSKGEAPPSTYRSSFLRAGELGIISIELSRNLSLSAGLRNILVHEYEEIDYSVLYRSIPSALRDFTMLIAELDK
;
A
#
# COMPACT_ATOMS: atom_id res chain seq x y z
N MET A 1 1.17 -4.41 19.10
CA MET A 1 2.31 -4.87 18.27
C MET A 1 3.60 -4.42 18.92
N SER A 2 4.56 -5.31 19.04
CA SER A 2 5.85 -4.93 19.62
C SER A 2 6.65 -4.05 18.64
N PRO A 3 7.54 -3.18 19.17
CA PRO A 3 8.36 -2.34 18.30
C PRO A 3 9.22 -3.13 17.32
N ASP A 4 9.73 -4.30 17.70
CA ASP A 4 10.56 -5.14 16.85
C ASP A 4 9.75 -5.74 15.69
N VAL A 5 8.51 -6.17 15.97
CA VAL A 5 7.62 -6.70 14.94
C VAL A 5 7.24 -5.59 13.96
N LEU A 6 6.92 -4.41 14.47
CA LEU A 6 6.59 -3.26 13.63
C LEU A 6 7.77 -2.91 12.71
N LYS A 7 8.98 -2.84 13.25
CA LYS A 7 10.18 -2.54 12.43
C LYS A 7 10.41 -3.56 11.33
N ARG A 8 10.21 -4.85 11.61
CA ARG A 8 10.37 -5.90 10.58
C ARG A 8 9.34 -5.74 9.48
N LYS A 9 8.09 -5.44 9.84
CA LYS A 9 7.03 -5.24 8.85
C LYS A 9 7.28 -3.99 8.00
N LEU A 10 7.74 -2.92 8.61
CA LEU A 10 8.12 -1.70 7.88
C LEU A 10 9.33 -1.94 6.97
N SER A 11 10.29 -2.76 7.40
CA SER A 11 11.43 -3.14 6.57
C SER A 11 11.00 -3.93 5.33
N ALA A 12 10.00 -4.80 5.47
CA ALA A 12 9.45 -5.52 4.32
C ALA A 12 8.85 -4.54 3.30
N ILE A 13 8.09 -3.55 3.77
CA ILE A 13 7.54 -2.51 2.89
C ILE A 13 8.67 -1.73 2.21
N ALA A 14 9.71 -1.37 2.97
CA ALA A 14 10.87 -0.65 2.40
C ALA A 14 11.54 -1.45 1.28
N ASN A 15 11.64 -2.77 1.44
CA ASN A 15 12.22 -3.63 0.41
C ASN A 15 11.34 -3.67 -0.85
N TYR A 16 10.03 -3.77 -0.70
CA TYR A 16 9.12 -3.70 -1.85
C TYR A 16 9.19 -2.34 -2.54
N LEU A 17 9.37 -1.26 -1.78
CA LEU A 17 9.55 0.07 -2.36
C LEU A 17 10.84 0.16 -3.18
N GLN A 18 11.93 -0.45 -2.72
CA GLN A 18 13.16 -0.50 -3.50
C GLN A 18 12.95 -1.24 -4.81
N ASP A 19 12.22 -2.34 -4.77
CA ASP A 19 11.90 -3.09 -5.98
C ASP A 19 11.05 -2.25 -6.94
N LEU A 20 10.08 -1.51 -6.41
CA LEU A 20 9.24 -0.65 -7.23
C LEU A 20 10.03 0.52 -7.84
N ARG A 21 11.00 1.06 -7.09
CA ARG A 21 11.84 2.17 -7.58
C ARG A 21 12.64 1.82 -8.82
N ARG A 22 12.95 0.55 -9.03
CA ARG A 22 13.62 0.11 -10.27
C ARG A 22 12.76 0.38 -11.50
N HIS A 23 11.47 0.53 -11.32
CA HIS A 23 10.51 0.81 -12.39
C HIS A 23 10.06 2.26 -12.42
N GLU A 24 10.67 3.13 -11.61
CA GLU A 24 10.36 4.56 -11.61
C GLU A 24 10.84 5.20 -12.90
N GLY A 25 9.96 5.98 -13.54
CA GLY A 25 10.33 6.70 -14.75
C GLY A 25 10.42 5.86 -16.02
N ILE A 26 10.04 4.58 -15.97
CA ILE A 26 10.05 3.73 -17.16
C ILE A 26 8.93 4.15 -18.14
N THR A 27 9.11 3.81 -19.40
CA THR A 27 8.08 4.03 -20.41
C THR A 27 6.92 3.05 -20.22
N PHE A 28 5.77 3.34 -20.83
CA PHE A 28 4.65 2.41 -20.80
C PHE A 28 5.00 1.07 -21.42
N ASP A 29 5.77 1.05 -22.52
CA ASP A 29 6.18 -0.21 -23.15
C ASP A 29 7.07 -1.04 -22.22
N GLU A 30 8.00 -0.38 -21.50
CA GLU A 30 8.82 -1.06 -20.50
C GLU A 30 7.97 -1.58 -19.34
N PHE A 31 6.98 -0.80 -18.91
CA PHE A 31 6.01 -1.24 -17.90
C PHE A 31 5.31 -2.52 -18.36
N MET A 32 4.81 -2.55 -19.60
CA MET A 32 4.12 -3.73 -20.12
C MET A 32 5.01 -4.95 -20.18
N ALA A 33 6.30 -4.77 -20.42
CA ALA A 33 7.27 -5.87 -20.40
C ALA A 33 7.46 -6.49 -19.02
N HIS A 34 7.16 -5.75 -17.94
CA HIS A 34 7.36 -6.18 -16.56
C HIS A 34 6.09 -6.08 -15.71
N HIS A 35 4.92 -6.01 -16.34
CA HIS A 35 3.69 -5.68 -15.60
C HIS A 35 3.32 -6.71 -14.52
N TYR A 36 3.60 -8.00 -14.71
CA TYR A 36 3.29 -9.00 -13.69
C TYR A 36 4.10 -8.77 -12.42
N GLU A 37 5.38 -8.45 -12.55
CA GLU A 37 6.22 -8.12 -11.40
C GLU A 37 5.71 -6.87 -10.69
N ILE A 38 5.39 -5.83 -11.45
CA ILE A 38 4.92 -4.56 -10.89
C ILE A 38 3.56 -4.73 -10.21
N GLU A 39 2.64 -5.47 -10.81
CA GLU A 39 1.35 -5.81 -10.20
C GLU A 39 1.54 -6.50 -8.85
N ARG A 40 2.46 -7.47 -8.79
CA ARG A 40 2.71 -8.19 -7.55
C ARG A 40 3.30 -7.28 -6.47
N ILE A 41 4.23 -6.40 -6.83
CA ILE A 41 4.80 -5.44 -5.89
C ILE A 41 3.72 -4.53 -5.31
N LEU A 42 2.87 -3.97 -6.16
CA LEU A 42 1.78 -3.10 -5.72
C LEU A 42 0.82 -3.84 -4.77
N GLU A 43 0.46 -5.07 -5.11
CA GLU A 43 -0.40 -5.89 -4.26
C GLU A 43 0.24 -6.12 -2.88
N LEU A 44 1.53 -6.50 -2.86
CA LEU A 44 2.25 -6.75 -1.61
C LEU A 44 2.38 -5.50 -0.74
N LEU A 45 2.59 -4.33 -1.35
CA LEU A 45 2.62 -3.07 -0.61
C LEU A 45 1.29 -2.81 0.10
N ILE A 46 0.19 -2.95 -0.62
CA ILE A 46 -1.14 -2.69 -0.07
C ILE A 46 -1.49 -3.69 1.03
N MET A 47 -1.22 -4.98 0.79
CA MET A 47 -1.52 -6.03 1.76
C MET A 47 -0.71 -5.86 3.04
N ASN A 48 0.58 -5.59 2.93
CA ASN A 48 1.43 -5.42 4.10
C ASN A 48 1.12 -4.15 4.88
N ALA A 49 0.82 -3.05 4.18
CA ALA A 49 0.40 -1.81 4.82
C ALA A 49 -0.89 -2.03 5.61
N SER A 50 -1.88 -2.69 5.01
CA SER A 50 -3.14 -2.98 5.70
C SER A 50 -2.95 -3.89 6.90
N ASP A 51 -2.07 -4.89 6.79
CA ASP A 51 -1.76 -5.79 7.90
C ASP A 51 -1.23 -5.01 9.11
N ILE A 52 -0.29 -4.10 8.90
CA ILE A 52 0.25 -3.25 9.98
C ILE A 52 -0.87 -2.41 10.59
N ILE A 53 -1.66 -1.76 9.77
CA ILE A 53 -2.73 -0.87 10.23
C ILE A 53 -3.76 -1.67 11.04
N MET A 54 -4.15 -2.85 10.59
CA MET A 54 -5.11 -3.68 11.33
C MET A 54 -4.58 -4.12 12.69
N HIS A 55 -3.29 -4.44 12.78
CA HIS A 55 -2.67 -4.74 14.07
C HIS A 55 -2.68 -3.53 15.01
N LEU A 56 -2.38 -2.35 14.48
CA LEU A 56 -2.39 -1.13 15.29
C LEU A 56 -3.81 -0.76 15.75
N LEU A 57 -4.80 -0.96 14.91
CA LEU A 57 -6.21 -0.76 15.28
C LEU A 57 -6.62 -1.74 16.38
N SER A 58 -6.27 -3.01 16.23
CA SER A 58 -6.57 -4.04 17.21
C SER A 58 -5.94 -3.71 18.58
N SER A 59 -4.72 -3.20 18.59
CA SER A 59 -4.06 -2.82 19.86
C SER A 59 -4.72 -1.64 20.55
N LYS A 60 -5.54 -0.88 19.84
CA LYS A 60 -6.36 0.20 20.42
C LYS A 60 -7.77 -0.26 20.78
N GLY A 61 -8.04 -1.55 20.72
CA GLY A 61 -9.35 -2.11 21.04
C GLY A 61 -10.40 -1.95 19.96
N GLU A 62 -10.00 -1.58 18.75
CA GLU A 62 -10.94 -1.42 17.64
C GLU A 62 -11.33 -2.77 17.07
N ALA A 63 -12.59 -2.87 16.66
CA ALA A 63 -13.07 -4.05 15.92
C ALA A 63 -12.35 -4.12 14.56
N PRO A 64 -12.03 -5.35 14.07
CA PRO A 64 -11.35 -5.47 12.79
C PRO A 64 -12.19 -4.88 11.65
N PRO A 65 -11.64 -3.96 10.85
CA PRO A 65 -12.33 -3.48 9.66
C PRO A 65 -12.53 -4.59 8.65
N SER A 66 -13.60 -4.50 7.87
CA SER A 66 -13.96 -5.54 6.91
C SER A 66 -13.22 -5.42 5.58
N THR A 67 -12.62 -4.27 5.28
CA THR A 67 -11.93 -4.03 4.01
C THR A 67 -10.62 -3.29 4.25
N TYR A 68 -9.72 -3.37 3.27
CA TYR A 68 -8.49 -2.57 3.30
C TYR A 68 -8.79 -1.08 3.34
N ARG A 69 -9.74 -0.65 2.50
CA ARG A 69 -10.14 0.76 2.46
C ARG A 69 -10.60 1.25 3.81
N SER A 70 -11.48 0.51 4.47
CA SER A 70 -12.01 0.92 5.79
C SER A 70 -10.91 0.92 6.86
N SER A 71 -9.92 0.04 6.77
CA SER A 71 -8.80 0.03 7.70
C SER A 71 -7.98 1.33 7.61
N PHE A 72 -7.68 1.76 6.39
CA PHE A 72 -6.91 2.99 6.19
C PHE A 72 -7.69 4.23 6.65
N LEU A 73 -8.98 4.29 6.33
CA LEU A 73 -9.82 5.42 6.73
C LEU A 73 -9.94 5.51 8.25
N ARG A 74 -10.15 4.37 8.91
CA ARG A 74 -10.24 4.34 10.38
C ARG A 74 -8.93 4.76 11.05
N ALA A 75 -7.81 4.32 10.50
CA ALA A 75 -6.50 4.73 11.02
C ALA A 75 -6.30 6.25 10.97
N GLY A 76 -6.80 6.89 9.91
CA GLY A 76 -6.77 8.35 9.79
C GLY A 76 -7.66 9.03 10.82
N GLU A 77 -8.87 8.49 11.03
CA GLU A 77 -9.80 9.03 12.03
C GLU A 77 -9.22 8.99 13.45
N LEU A 78 -8.48 7.93 13.76
CA LEU A 78 -7.87 7.76 15.10
C LEU A 78 -6.50 8.42 15.24
N GLY A 79 -5.99 9.04 14.18
CA GLY A 79 -4.70 9.72 14.24
C GLY A 79 -3.50 8.78 14.24
N ILE A 80 -3.68 7.51 13.87
CA ILE A 80 -2.57 6.56 13.71
C ILE A 80 -1.69 7.00 12.54
N ILE A 81 -2.32 7.47 11.48
CA ILE A 81 -1.68 8.11 10.33
C ILE A 81 -2.38 9.42 10.04
N SER A 82 -1.77 10.26 9.22
CA SER A 82 -2.39 11.53 8.83
C SER A 82 -3.64 11.30 7.99
N ILE A 83 -4.55 12.26 8.00
CA ILE A 83 -5.78 12.19 7.19
C ILE A 83 -5.43 12.15 5.69
N GLU A 84 -4.43 12.93 5.28
CA GLU A 84 -3.96 12.93 3.89
C GLU A 84 -3.52 11.53 3.46
N LEU A 85 -2.64 10.90 4.26
CA LEU A 85 -2.16 9.57 3.95
C LEU A 85 -3.29 8.54 3.97
N SER A 86 -4.22 8.65 4.91
CA SER A 86 -5.35 7.71 5.00
C SER A 86 -6.22 7.76 3.75
N ARG A 87 -6.45 8.95 3.20
CA ARG A 87 -7.20 9.11 1.96
C ARG A 87 -6.47 8.50 0.78
N ASN A 88 -5.17 8.76 0.67
CA ASN A 88 -4.35 8.24 -0.42
C ASN A 88 -4.27 6.71 -0.39
N LEU A 89 -4.06 6.13 0.79
CA LEU A 89 -4.03 4.68 0.94
C LEU A 89 -5.39 4.04 0.67
N SER A 90 -6.48 4.71 1.03
CA SER A 90 -7.82 4.19 0.72
C SER A 90 -8.07 4.12 -0.79
N LEU A 91 -7.51 5.05 -1.55
CA LEU A 91 -7.57 5.01 -3.01
C LEU A 91 -6.71 3.86 -3.55
N SER A 92 -5.53 3.63 -2.96
CA SER A 92 -4.66 2.51 -3.33
C SER A 92 -5.34 1.16 -3.10
N ALA A 93 -6.18 1.05 -2.08
CA ALA A 93 -6.94 -0.18 -1.82
C ALA A 93 -7.83 -0.56 -3.00
N GLY A 94 -8.31 0.41 -3.77
CA GLY A 94 -9.06 0.16 -4.99
C GLY A 94 -8.25 -0.54 -6.06
N LEU A 95 -6.96 -0.25 -6.14
CA LEU A 95 -6.05 -0.94 -7.08
C LEU A 95 -5.93 -2.42 -6.74
N ARG A 96 -5.86 -2.75 -5.46
CA ARG A 96 -5.77 -4.15 -5.04
C ARG A 96 -7.00 -4.93 -5.48
N ASN A 97 -8.19 -4.33 -5.42
CA ASN A 97 -9.41 -4.97 -5.90
C ASN A 97 -9.36 -5.24 -7.40
N ILE A 98 -8.82 -4.30 -8.18
CA ILE A 98 -8.63 -4.49 -9.62
C ILE A 98 -7.68 -5.65 -9.88
N LEU A 99 -6.57 -5.73 -9.13
CA LEU A 99 -5.54 -6.73 -9.34
C LEU A 99 -5.99 -8.15 -8.98
N VAL A 100 -6.88 -8.29 -7.99
CA VAL A 100 -7.25 -9.60 -7.45
C VAL A 100 -8.60 -10.10 -7.96
N HIS A 101 -9.55 -9.19 -8.18
CA HIS A 101 -10.94 -9.53 -8.51
C HIS A 101 -11.31 -9.20 -9.95
N GLU A 102 -10.38 -8.73 -10.75
CA GLU A 102 -10.65 -8.35 -12.13
C GLU A 102 -10.62 -9.59 -13.02
N TYR A 103 -11.77 -9.91 -13.62
CA TYR A 103 -11.92 -11.06 -14.49
C TYR A 103 -11.94 -10.67 -15.98
N GLU A 104 -11.98 -9.38 -16.28
CA GLU A 104 -12.02 -8.86 -17.63
C GLU A 104 -10.69 -8.21 -17.99
N GLU A 105 -10.72 -6.98 -18.42
CA GLU A 105 -9.50 -6.26 -18.79
C GLU A 105 -9.02 -5.37 -17.63
N ILE A 106 -7.76 -5.57 -17.24
CA ILE A 106 -7.09 -4.63 -16.34
C ILE A 106 -6.72 -3.40 -17.18
N ASP A 107 -7.04 -2.21 -16.66
CA ASP A 107 -6.57 -0.97 -17.26
C ASP A 107 -5.12 -0.72 -16.84
N TYR A 108 -4.19 -1.22 -17.65
CA TYR A 108 -2.76 -1.10 -17.35
C TYR A 108 -2.26 0.34 -17.32
N SER A 109 -2.94 1.26 -18.01
CA SER A 109 -2.54 2.67 -17.94
C SER A 109 -2.78 3.25 -16.54
N VAL A 110 -3.82 2.80 -15.85
CA VAL A 110 -4.08 3.20 -14.46
C VAL A 110 -2.98 2.68 -13.55
N LEU A 111 -2.60 1.39 -13.70
CA LEU A 111 -1.53 0.81 -12.90
C LEU A 111 -0.19 1.51 -13.15
N TYR A 112 0.12 1.78 -14.41
CA TYR A 112 1.34 2.47 -14.78
C TYR A 112 1.41 3.85 -14.11
N ARG A 113 0.33 4.61 -14.16
CA ARG A 113 0.29 5.94 -13.54
C ARG A 113 0.29 5.89 -12.02
N SER A 114 -0.01 4.73 -11.41
CA SER A 114 -0.03 4.59 -9.96
C SER A 114 1.36 4.44 -9.35
N ILE A 115 2.40 4.16 -10.14
CA ILE A 115 3.75 3.94 -9.61
C ILE A 115 4.26 5.13 -8.80
N PRO A 116 4.24 6.39 -9.32
CA PRO A 116 4.71 7.53 -8.54
C PRO A 116 3.94 7.74 -7.24
N SER A 117 2.62 7.60 -7.27
CA SER A 117 1.81 7.79 -6.06
C SER A 117 2.07 6.69 -5.04
N ALA A 118 2.27 5.45 -5.47
CA ALA A 118 2.61 4.35 -4.57
C ALA A 118 3.96 4.59 -3.90
N LEU A 119 4.97 5.01 -4.65
CA LEU A 119 6.28 5.34 -4.09
C LEU A 119 6.16 6.43 -3.01
N ARG A 120 5.39 7.47 -3.29
CA ARG A 120 5.17 8.56 -2.35
C ARG A 120 4.41 8.11 -1.09
N ASP A 121 3.30 7.42 -1.27
CA ASP A 121 2.38 7.11 -0.18
C ASP A 121 2.95 6.05 0.77
N PHE A 122 3.58 5.01 0.26
CA PHE A 122 4.15 3.97 1.12
C PHE A 122 5.45 4.43 1.80
N THR A 123 6.20 5.33 1.16
CA THR A 123 7.33 5.99 1.83
C THR A 123 6.83 6.84 2.99
N MET A 124 5.74 7.58 2.79
CA MET A 124 5.12 8.40 3.83
C MET A 124 4.59 7.54 4.98
N LEU A 125 4.02 6.37 4.67
CA LEU A 125 3.56 5.43 5.70
C LEU A 125 4.71 5.02 6.63
N ILE A 126 5.85 4.65 6.06
CA ILE A 126 7.02 4.29 6.86
C ILE A 126 7.44 5.47 7.74
N ALA A 127 7.52 6.66 7.18
CA ALA A 127 7.94 7.85 7.93
C ALA A 127 6.97 8.17 9.09
N GLU A 128 5.68 8.01 8.88
CA GLU A 128 4.68 8.30 9.92
C GLU A 128 4.65 7.23 11.02
N LEU A 129 4.91 5.98 10.70
CA LEU A 129 4.84 4.87 11.67
C LEU A 129 6.17 4.58 12.36
N ASP A 130 7.30 4.91 11.74
CA ASP A 130 8.63 4.66 12.29
C ASP A 130 9.08 5.86 13.12
N LYS A 131 8.52 5.98 14.30
CA LYS A 131 8.85 7.06 15.22
C LYS A 131 9.57 6.56 16.47
#